data_724c8c752e67258a31454ab3395c15e9
#
_entry.id   724c8c752e67258a31454ab3395c15e9
#
_cell.length_a   1.000
_cell.length_b   1.000
_cell.length_c   1.000
_cell.angle_alpha   90.00
_cell.angle_beta   90.00
_cell.angle_gamma   90.00
#
_symmetry.space_group_name_H-M   'P 1'
#
loop_
_entity.id
_entity.type
_entity.pdbx_description
1 polymer ?
#
loop_
_entity_poly.entity_id
_entity_poly.type
_entity_poly.pdbx_seq_one_letter_code
_entity_poly.pdbx_strand_id
1 'polypeptide(L)'
;VTAAVQSALGLFEKVPRNPKDTSAGYVWLPASETASHLSPEVAARLDTLRSSGYFGASVCAEDYLTGTQNGLTAAPTVISAHGGTGGTVTVLIRRPATPRPPDLTVVMALRNGHWLANDLASGDGPSASIFASKPHC
;
A
#
# COMPACT_ATOMS: atom_id res chain seq x y z
N VAL A 1 -3.68 -18.35 2.83
CA VAL A 1 -3.12 -17.30 3.68
C VAL A 1 -1.67 -17.01 3.32
N THR A 2 -0.83 -18.03 3.24
CA THR A 2 0.61 -17.84 2.95
C THR A 2 0.84 -17.13 1.61
N ALA A 3 0.16 -17.55 0.55
CA ALA A 3 0.30 -16.93 -0.78
C ALA A 3 -0.20 -15.48 -0.77
N ALA A 4 -1.29 -15.20 -0.07
CA ALA A 4 -1.82 -13.85 0.08
C ALA A 4 -0.83 -12.95 0.83
N VAL A 5 -0.20 -13.45 1.89
CA VAL A 5 0.80 -12.70 2.65
C VAL A 5 2.00 -12.37 1.78
N GLN A 6 2.51 -13.34 1.03
CA GLN A 6 3.65 -13.11 0.14
C GLN A 6 3.33 -12.08 -0.94
N SER A 7 2.13 -12.13 -1.50
CA SER A 7 1.69 -11.13 -2.49
C SER A 7 1.55 -9.74 -1.87
N ALA A 8 1.06 -9.64 -0.64
CA ALA A 8 0.99 -8.36 0.06
C ALA A 8 2.37 -7.77 0.31
N LEU A 9 3.33 -8.58 0.75
CA LEU A 9 4.72 -8.14 0.93
C LEU A 9 5.37 -7.76 -0.41
N GLY A 10 4.94 -8.37 -1.51
CA GLY A 10 5.41 -8.04 -2.86
C GLY A 10 5.15 -6.59 -3.26
N LEU A 11 4.16 -5.93 -2.65
CA LEU A 11 3.92 -4.49 -2.86
C LEU A 11 5.14 -3.63 -2.50
N PHE A 12 5.96 -4.10 -1.58
CA PHE A 12 7.12 -3.35 -1.08
C PHE A 12 8.44 -3.74 -1.76
N GLU A 13 8.40 -4.64 -2.73
CA GLU A 13 9.60 -5.21 -3.33
C GLU A 13 10.48 -4.16 -4.01
N LYS A 14 9.87 -3.16 -4.65
CA LYS A 14 10.56 -2.08 -5.35
C LYS A 14 10.77 -0.84 -4.50
N VAL A 15 10.34 -0.86 -3.25
CA VAL A 15 10.49 0.29 -2.36
C VAL A 15 11.96 0.50 -2.00
N PRO A 16 12.50 1.71 -2.15
CA PRO A 16 13.88 2.00 -1.76
C PRO A 16 14.14 1.71 -0.28
N ARG A 17 15.28 1.07 0.00
CA ARG A 17 15.72 0.76 1.37
C ARG A 17 16.73 1.77 1.90
N ASN A 18 17.26 2.59 1.01
CA ASN A 18 18.22 3.62 1.37
C ASN A 18 17.52 4.99 1.36
N PRO A 19 17.38 5.66 2.52
CA PRO A 19 16.73 6.95 2.58
C PRO A 19 17.50 8.06 1.83
N LYS A 20 18.74 7.80 1.42
CA LYS A 20 19.54 8.74 0.63
C LYS A 20 19.35 8.57 -0.87
N ASP A 21 18.70 7.49 -1.30
CA ASP A 21 18.43 7.24 -2.72
C ASP A 21 17.19 8.02 -3.16
N THR A 22 17.39 9.29 -3.47
CA THR A 22 16.33 10.17 -3.97
C THR A 22 16.29 10.25 -5.50
N SER A 23 17.07 9.41 -6.17
CA SER A 23 17.38 9.55 -7.61
C SER A 23 16.23 9.19 -8.53
N ALA A 24 15.25 8.44 -8.09
CA ALA A 24 14.09 8.11 -8.91
C ALA A 24 12.86 8.75 -8.30
N GLY A 25 12.27 9.70 -8.96
CA GLY A 25 10.98 10.24 -8.54
C GLY A 25 10.11 9.12 -7.95
N TYR A 26 9.64 9.31 -6.76
CA TYR A 26 9.17 8.27 -5.88
C TYR A 26 7.94 7.55 -6.42
N VAL A 27 8.14 6.44 -7.09
CA VAL A 27 7.04 5.55 -7.51
C VAL A 27 7.26 4.20 -6.84
N TRP A 28 6.55 3.96 -5.75
CA TRP A 28 6.66 2.73 -4.99
C TRP A 28 6.23 1.49 -5.78
N LEU A 29 5.37 1.65 -6.77
CA LEU A 29 4.93 0.59 -7.65
C LEU A 29 4.92 1.11 -9.09
N PRO A 30 5.82 0.64 -9.95
CA PRO A 30 5.85 1.06 -11.35
C PRO A 30 4.53 0.75 -12.07
N ALA A 31 4.13 1.61 -12.99
CA ALA A 31 2.90 1.43 -13.76
C ALA A 31 2.83 0.07 -14.45
N SER A 32 3.96 -0.46 -14.90
CA SER A 32 4.05 -1.77 -15.54
C SER A 32 3.73 -2.94 -14.60
N GLU A 33 3.78 -2.73 -13.28
CA GLU A 33 3.57 -3.78 -12.27
C GLU A 33 2.24 -3.64 -11.52
N THR A 34 1.48 -2.56 -11.73
CA THR A 34 0.24 -2.34 -11.00
C THR A 34 -0.78 -3.45 -11.21
N ALA A 35 -0.91 -3.94 -12.45
CA ALA A 35 -1.89 -4.98 -12.78
C ALA A 35 -1.58 -6.33 -12.11
N SER A 36 -0.33 -6.59 -11.74
CA SER A 36 0.06 -7.84 -11.09
C SER A 36 -0.02 -7.77 -9.56
N HIS A 37 -0.23 -6.60 -8.98
CA HIS A 37 -0.27 -6.40 -7.53
C HIS A 37 -1.57 -5.81 -7.02
N LEU A 38 -2.23 -4.97 -7.82
CA LEU A 38 -3.41 -4.23 -7.41
C LEU A 38 -4.64 -4.66 -8.22
N SER A 39 -5.80 -4.68 -7.56
CA SER A 39 -7.05 -4.80 -8.28
C SER A 39 -7.22 -3.59 -9.20
N PRO A 40 -8.01 -3.73 -10.29
CA PRO A 40 -8.27 -2.58 -11.17
C PRO A 40 -8.86 -1.39 -10.44
N GLU A 41 -9.70 -1.63 -9.45
CA GLU A 41 -10.34 -0.58 -8.65
C GLU A 41 -9.33 0.18 -7.80
N VAL A 42 -8.40 -0.51 -7.16
CA VAL A 42 -7.33 0.12 -6.36
C VAL A 42 -6.39 0.90 -7.28
N ALA A 43 -5.99 0.32 -8.40
CA ALA A 43 -5.14 1.00 -9.37
C ALA A 43 -5.77 2.30 -9.89
N ALA A 44 -7.04 2.24 -10.25
CA ALA A 44 -7.79 3.42 -10.72
C ALA A 44 -7.92 4.49 -9.63
N ARG A 45 -8.15 4.07 -8.38
CA ARG A 45 -8.25 5.01 -7.26
C ARG A 45 -6.92 5.71 -6.99
N LEU A 46 -5.80 4.97 -7.02
CA LEU A 46 -4.48 5.57 -6.88
C LEU A 46 -4.18 6.57 -7.99
N ASP A 47 -4.52 6.24 -9.23
CA ASP A 47 -4.35 7.16 -10.35
C ASP A 47 -5.16 8.44 -10.16
N THR A 48 -6.40 8.33 -9.71
CA THR A 48 -7.25 9.48 -9.40
C THR A 48 -6.63 10.36 -8.32
N LEU A 49 -6.15 9.76 -7.24
CA LEU A 49 -5.52 10.49 -6.15
C LEU A 49 -4.24 11.21 -6.60
N ARG A 50 -3.42 10.55 -7.40
CA ARG A 50 -2.21 11.16 -7.97
C ARG A 50 -2.54 12.31 -8.90
N SER A 51 -3.49 12.12 -9.81
CA SER A 51 -3.89 13.13 -10.78
C SER A 51 -4.52 14.36 -10.14
N SER A 52 -5.20 14.20 -9.02
CA SER A 52 -5.78 15.30 -8.26
C SER A 52 -4.76 16.04 -7.38
N GLY A 53 -3.51 15.57 -7.33
CA GLY A 53 -2.48 16.13 -6.48
C GLY A 53 -2.62 15.75 -5.01
N TYR A 54 -3.44 14.74 -4.70
CA TYR A 54 -3.69 14.33 -3.31
C TYR A 54 -2.41 13.91 -2.59
N PHE A 55 -1.50 13.25 -3.29
CA PHE A 55 -0.18 12.86 -2.76
C PHE A 55 0.87 13.96 -2.91
N GLY A 56 0.44 15.18 -3.22
CA GLY A 56 1.32 16.33 -3.25
C GLY A 56 1.54 16.93 -1.87
N ALA A 57 2.47 17.90 -1.79
CA ALA A 57 2.93 18.47 -0.54
C ALA A 57 1.83 19.19 0.27
N SER A 58 0.71 19.53 -0.34
CA SER A 58 -0.34 20.30 0.34
C SER A 58 -1.31 19.46 1.16
N VAL A 59 -1.46 18.18 0.83
CA VAL A 59 -2.43 17.30 1.49
C VAL A 59 -1.76 16.08 2.09
N CYS A 60 -0.99 15.36 1.27
CA CYS A 60 -0.33 14.12 1.66
C CYS A 60 1.08 14.14 1.08
N ALA A 61 2.03 14.61 1.87
CA ALA A 61 3.42 14.73 1.43
C ALA A 61 4.16 13.39 1.37
N GLU A 62 3.54 12.35 1.87
CA GLU A 62 4.15 11.04 2.05
C GLU A 62 3.57 10.04 1.08
N ASP A 63 4.33 9.02 0.75
CA ASP A 63 3.85 7.92 -0.06
C ASP A 63 2.83 7.08 0.72
N TYR A 64 1.71 6.76 0.09
CA TYR A 64 0.62 6.03 0.76
C TYR A 64 1.05 4.64 1.23
N LEU A 65 1.85 3.95 0.41
CA LEU A 65 2.27 2.59 0.75
C LEU A 65 3.28 2.57 1.89
N THR A 66 4.28 3.44 1.84
CA THR A 66 5.36 3.45 2.82
C THR A 66 5.10 4.36 4.00
N GLY A 67 4.27 5.38 3.83
CA GLY A 67 4.04 6.41 4.82
C GLY A 67 5.23 7.33 5.04
N THR A 68 6.21 7.32 4.13
CA THR A 68 7.41 8.17 4.20
C THR A 68 7.74 8.75 2.83
N GLN A 69 8.55 9.80 2.82
CA GLN A 69 9.04 10.42 1.58
C GLN A 69 10.25 9.68 1.01
N ASN A 70 10.96 8.92 1.82
CA ASN A 70 12.30 8.42 1.50
C ASN A 70 12.40 6.88 1.49
N GLY A 71 11.27 6.18 1.45
CA GLY A 71 11.25 4.73 1.51
C GLY A 71 11.33 4.20 2.94
N LEU A 72 11.71 2.95 3.08
CA LEU A 72 11.74 2.26 4.38
C LEU A 72 13.20 2.08 4.85
N THR A 73 13.41 2.16 6.16
CA THR A 73 14.72 1.90 6.76
C THR A 73 14.99 0.41 6.94
N ALA A 74 13.95 -0.41 6.96
CA ALA A 74 14.04 -1.86 7.09
C ALA A 74 12.88 -2.52 6.36
N ALA A 75 12.93 -3.84 6.22
CA ALA A 75 11.85 -4.59 5.60
C ALA A 75 10.55 -4.45 6.39
N PRO A 76 9.40 -4.33 5.72
CA PRO A 76 8.11 -4.39 6.40
C PRO A 76 7.91 -5.79 7.01
N THR A 77 7.18 -5.85 8.12
CA THR A 77 6.89 -7.10 8.80
C THR A 77 5.39 -7.33 8.88
N VAL A 78 4.98 -8.59 8.77
CA VAL A 78 3.59 -8.97 8.94
C VAL A 78 3.29 -9.14 10.41
N ILE A 79 2.30 -8.39 10.91
CA ILE A 79 1.85 -8.49 12.29
C ILE A 79 0.80 -9.59 12.41
N SER A 80 -0.14 -9.63 11.47
CA SER A 80 -1.20 -10.63 11.45
C SER A 80 -1.74 -10.82 10.03
N ALA A 81 -2.31 -11.98 9.81
CA ALA A 81 -3.02 -12.28 8.56
C ALA A 81 -4.15 -13.25 8.87
N HIS A 82 -5.35 -12.98 8.41
CA HIS A 82 -6.49 -13.84 8.64
C HIS A 82 -7.51 -13.73 7.51
N GLY A 83 -8.21 -14.83 7.28
CA GLY A 83 -9.27 -14.90 6.28
C GLY A 83 -10.45 -14.03 6.67
N GLY A 84 -11.04 -13.40 5.67
CA GLY A 84 -12.25 -12.62 5.79
C GLY A 84 -13.39 -13.19 4.98
N THR A 85 -14.45 -12.42 4.84
CA THR A 85 -15.61 -12.81 4.02
C THR A 85 -15.26 -12.82 2.54
N GLY A 86 -15.92 -13.70 1.77
CA GLY A 86 -15.76 -13.71 0.31
C GLY A 86 -14.40 -14.19 -0.19
N GLY A 87 -13.67 -14.96 0.60
CA GLY A 87 -12.37 -15.50 0.20
C GLY A 87 -11.24 -14.47 0.26
N THR A 88 -11.43 -13.36 0.94
CA THR A 88 -10.39 -12.37 1.14
C THR A 88 -9.45 -12.75 2.29
N VAL A 89 -8.24 -12.19 2.28
CA VAL A 89 -7.29 -12.29 3.39
C VAL A 89 -6.87 -10.88 3.78
N THR A 90 -7.04 -10.53 5.04
CA THR A 90 -6.61 -9.25 5.58
C THR A 90 -5.22 -9.40 6.19
N VAL A 91 -4.28 -8.62 5.71
CA VAL A 91 -2.88 -8.65 6.15
C VAL A 91 -2.55 -7.31 6.80
N LEU A 92 -2.11 -7.35 8.04
CA LEU A 92 -1.64 -6.17 8.76
C LEU A 92 -0.11 -6.12 8.68
N ILE A 93 0.41 -5.04 8.11
CA ILE A 93 1.83 -4.88 7.84
C ILE A 93 2.38 -3.68 8.60
N ARG A 94 3.43 -3.90 9.37
CA ARG A 94 4.17 -2.81 10.01
C ARG A 94 5.23 -2.26 9.09
N ARG A 95 5.24 -0.94 8.94
CA ARG A 95 6.17 -0.21 8.08
C ARG A 95 7.19 0.52 8.97
N PRO A 96 8.45 0.06 9.01
CA PRO A 96 9.46 0.72 9.84
C PRO A 96 9.70 2.16 9.40
N ALA A 97 10.01 3.00 10.38
CA ALA A 97 10.34 4.42 10.20
C ALA A 97 9.19 5.30 9.70
N THR A 98 7.95 4.82 9.75
CA THR A 98 6.80 5.66 9.46
C THR A 98 6.45 6.52 10.66
N PRO A 99 6.31 7.85 10.47
CA PRO A 99 5.94 8.71 11.59
C PRO A 99 4.51 8.44 12.08
N ARG A 100 3.61 8.02 11.17
CA ARG A 100 2.23 7.63 11.51
C ARG A 100 1.39 7.38 10.26
N PRO A 101 0.41 6.50 10.33
CA PRO A 101 0.38 5.39 11.28
C PRO A 101 1.42 4.37 10.85
N PRO A 102 1.98 3.59 11.77
CA PRO A 102 3.04 2.63 11.41
C PRO A 102 2.51 1.45 10.61
N ASP A 103 1.23 1.15 10.72
CA ASP A 103 0.67 -0.06 10.16
C ASP A 103 -0.17 0.22 8.91
N LEU A 104 -0.06 -0.67 7.93
CA LEU A 104 -0.88 -0.69 6.72
C LEU A 104 -1.71 -1.96 6.72
N THR A 105 -3.00 -1.84 6.54
CA THR A 105 -3.89 -2.97 6.33
C THR A 105 -4.08 -3.17 4.84
N VAL A 106 -3.83 -4.38 4.36
CA VAL A 106 -4.03 -4.76 2.96
C VAL A 106 -5.07 -5.87 2.92
N VAL A 107 -6.16 -5.65 2.20
CA VAL A 107 -7.15 -6.69 1.94
C VAL A 107 -6.80 -7.33 0.61
N MET A 108 -6.40 -8.60 0.64
CA MET A 108 -6.04 -9.37 -0.54
C MET A 108 -7.24 -10.16 -1.02
N ALA A 109 -7.45 -10.19 -2.32
CA ALA A 109 -8.49 -11.00 -2.96
C ALA A 109 -7.88 -11.83 -4.08
N LEU A 110 -8.36 -13.06 -4.23
CA LEU A 110 -7.94 -13.94 -5.32
C LEU A 110 -8.79 -13.64 -6.56
N ARG A 111 -8.14 -13.18 -7.62
CA ARG A 111 -8.80 -12.86 -8.89
C ARG A 111 -8.03 -13.54 -10.03
N ASN A 112 -8.73 -14.39 -10.76
CA ASN A 112 -8.16 -15.13 -11.91
C ASN A 112 -6.86 -15.87 -11.53
N GLY A 113 -6.85 -16.48 -10.33
CA GLY A 113 -5.69 -17.22 -9.84
C GLY A 113 -4.58 -16.37 -9.23
N HIS A 114 -4.74 -15.05 -9.15
CA HIS A 114 -3.74 -14.13 -8.60
C HIS A 114 -4.27 -13.41 -7.36
N TRP A 115 -3.44 -13.32 -6.34
CA TRP A 115 -3.73 -12.50 -5.17
C TRP A 115 -3.40 -11.04 -5.48
N LEU A 116 -4.42 -10.19 -5.43
CA LEU A 116 -4.30 -8.75 -5.71
C LEU A 116 -4.77 -7.96 -4.49
N ALA A 117 -4.15 -6.81 -4.25
CA ALA A 117 -4.61 -5.89 -3.22
C ALA A 117 -5.94 -5.29 -3.65
N ASN A 118 -6.99 -5.57 -2.90
CA ASN A 118 -8.35 -5.14 -3.17
C ASN A 118 -8.77 -3.94 -2.31
N ASP A 119 -8.04 -3.65 -1.27
CA ASP A 119 -8.14 -2.42 -0.47
C ASP A 119 -6.81 -2.18 0.24
N LEU A 120 -6.51 -0.92 0.47
CA LEU A 120 -5.38 -0.46 1.26
C LEU A 120 -5.91 0.51 2.31
N ALA A 121 -5.50 0.36 3.56
CA ALA A 121 -5.93 1.23 4.63
C ALA A 121 -4.75 1.62 5.51
N SER A 122 -4.51 2.92 5.66
CA SER A 122 -3.43 3.46 6.47
C SER A 122 -4.03 4.02 7.77
N GLY A 123 -3.78 3.35 8.88
CA GLY A 123 -4.36 3.69 10.17
C GLY A 123 -5.74 3.08 10.39
N ASP A 124 -6.50 3.68 11.29
CA ASP A 124 -7.81 3.20 11.72
C ASP A 124 -8.93 4.17 11.35
N GLY A 125 -10.16 3.68 11.42
CA GLY A 125 -11.35 4.50 11.27
C GLY A 125 -11.87 4.59 9.84
N PRO A 126 -12.96 5.33 9.63
CA PRO A 126 -13.65 5.37 8.33
C PRO A 126 -12.86 6.04 7.22
N SER A 127 -11.86 6.86 7.55
CA SER A 127 -11.00 7.51 6.56
C SER A 127 -9.71 6.72 6.29
N ALA A 128 -9.57 5.52 6.86
CA ALA A 128 -8.35 4.72 6.68
C ALA A 128 -8.24 4.12 5.27
N SER A 129 -9.36 3.70 4.68
CA SER A 129 -9.36 3.10 3.35
C SER A 129 -9.01 4.10 2.27
N ILE A 130 -8.27 3.63 1.28
CA ILE A 130 -7.95 4.41 0.07
C ILE A 130 -9.21 4.85 -0.70
N PHE A 131 -10.33 4.17 -0.50
CA PHE A 131 -11.61 4.51 -1.11
C PHE A 131 -12.40 5.55 -0.34
N ALA A 132 -11.95 5.96 0.84
CA ALA A 132 -12.56 7.07 1.55
C ALA A 132 -12.42 8.37 0.76
N SER A 133 -13.32 9.33 0.99
CA SER A 133 -13.28 10.61 0.26
C SER A 133 -11.99 11.40 0.54
N LYS A 134 -11.46 11.28 1.77
CA LYS A 134 -10.17 11.87 2.18
C LYS A 134 -9.37 10.81 2.93
N PRO A 135 -8.74 9.86 2.22
CA PRO A 135 -8.02 8.79 2.89
C PRO A 135 -6.80 9.31 3.65
N HIS A 136 -6.45 8.62 4.73
CA HIS A 136 -5.22 8.89 5.47
C HIS A 136 -3.98 8.60 4.62
N CYS A 137 -2.91 9.29 4.89
CA CYS A 137 -1.63 9.05 4.23
C CYS A 137 -0.80 7.99 4.94
#